data_1bb0380c7cc11fccb037faeaefb3eade
#
_entry.id   1bb0380c7cc11fccb037faeaefb3eade
#
_cell.length_a   1.000
_cell.length_b   1.000
_cell.length_c   1.000
_cell.angle_alpha   90.00
_cell.angle_beta   90.00
_cell.angle_gamma   90.00
#
_symmetry.space_group_name_H-M   'P 1'
#
loop_
_entity.id
_entity.type
_entity.pdbx_description
1 polymer ?
#
loop_
_entity_poly.entity_id
_entity_poly.type
_entity_poly.pdbx_seq_one_letter_code
_entity_poly.pdbx_strand_id
1 'polypeptide(L)'
;MPTASPRASARSRRADAVSGMPLTLDAALADVAAEIDRQFDQLLAIPDDPRADLYRAMRHAAIGGGKRLRPLLVFATANLFDVARECSARAATALEAIHVYSLIHDDLPSMDNDDMRRGKPTVHKMFDEATAILAGDCLHALAFEVLADPATHADPFVRIELVLDLARAAGPNGMAGGQIMDIEAETTRFDLNTVTRLQQMKTGALISASVEAGAILGRLPPEGRVGLRGYAHDLGLAFQIADDLLDAEGDEAVAGKKLRKDEVAGKETFLSLLGPERAREQARMLVDQAIAHLHSYGKEADLLRDIARFVLERDR
;
A
#
# COMPACT_ATOMS: atom_id res chain seq x y z
N MET A 1 4.92 1.67 -60.05
CA MET A 1 3.94 1.74 -58.94
C MET A 1 4.59 1.11 -57.72
N PRO A 2 5.03 1.83 -56.65
CA PRO A 2 5.57 1.24 -55.44
C PRO A 2 4.45 0.87 -54.48
N THR A 3 4.50 -0.36 -54.00
CA THR A 3 3.57 -0.93 -53.02
C THR A 3 3.85 -0.37 -51.64
N ALA A 4 2.84 0.23 -51.02
CA ALA A 4 2.90 0.78 -49.68
C ALA A 4 3.10 -0.33 -48.62
N SER A 5 4.05 -0.09 -47.68
CA SER A 5 4.42 -0.99 -46.58
C SER A 5 3.35 -1.00 -45.48
N PRO A 6 2.97 -2.19 -44.97
CA PRO A 6 1.92 -2.33 -43.94
C PRO A 6 2.35 -1.97 -42.51
N ARG A 7 3.55 -1.39 -42.32
CA ARG A 7 4.11 -1.11 -40.96
C ARG A 7 3.63 0.18 -40.30
N ALA A 8 2.96 1.10 -41.00
CA ALA A 8 2.49 2.36 -40.45
C ALA A 8 1.14 2.27 -39.72
N SER A 9 0.29 1.28 -40.03
CA SER A 9 -1.04 1.17 -39.42
C SER A 9 -1.06 0.44 -38.05
N ALA A 10 -0.01 -0.28 -37.71
CA ALA A 10 0.06 -1.02 -36.44
C ALA A 10 0.53 -0.14 -35.26
N ARG A 11 1.27 0.94 -35.53
CA ARG A 11 1.69 1.88 -34.48
C ARG A 11 0.57 2.83 -34.03
N SER A 12 -0.33 3.21 -34.92
CA SER A 12 -1.45 4.11 -34.60
C SER A 12 -2.54 3.41 -33.74
N ARG A 13 -2.75 2.12 -33.92
CA ARG A 13 -3.76 1.36 -33.14
C ARG A 13 -3.27 0.90 -31.75
N ARG A 14 -1.96 0.98 -31.45
CA ARG A 14 -1.40 0.71 -30.12
C ARG A 14 -1.42 1.94 -29.21
N ALA A 15 -1.49 3.14 -29.76
CA ALA A 15 -1.54 4.38 -28.97
C ALA A 15 -2.88 4.62 -28.28
N ASP A 16 -3.99 4.01 -28.76
CA ASP A 16 -5.33 4.23 -28.23
C ASP A 16 -5.72 3.24 -27.09
N ALA A 17 -4.86 2.29 -26.75
CA ALA A 17 -5.12 1.26 -25.73
C ALA A 17 -4.34 1.42 -24.41
N VAL A 18 -3.47 2.41 -24.30
CA VAL A 18 -2.87 2.81 -23.03
C VAL A 18 -3.79 3.85 -22.40
N SER A 19 -4.82 3.39 -21.67
CA SER A 19 -5.67 4.29 -20.90
C SER A 19 -4.82 4.93 -19.82
N GLY A 20 -4.39 6.17 -20.06
CA GLY A 20 -3.62 6.94 -19.11
C GLY A 20 -4.33 7.01 -17.75
N MET A 21 -3.56 6.95 -16.66
CA MET A 21 -4.06 7.30 -15.34
C MET A 21 -4.71 8.70 -15.38
N PRO A 22 -5.77 8.95 -14.59
CA PRO A 22 -6.35 10.29 -14.47
C PRO A 22 -5.29 11.35 -14.15
N LEU A 23 -5.50 12.56 -14.70
CA LEU A 23 -4.52 13.66 -14.61
C LEU A 23 -4.42 14.29 -13.21
N THR A 24 -5.37 14.03 -12.31
CA THR A 24 -5.37 14.55 -10.93
C THR A 24 -5.26 13.41 -9.92
N LEU A 25 -4.61 13.68 -8.79
CA LEU A 25 -4.45 12.70 -7.72
C LEU A 25 -5.79 12.18 -7.18
N ASP A 26 -6.76 13.05 -6.94
CA ASP A 26 -8.08 12.66 -6.42
C ASP A 26 -8.82 11.73 -7.39
N ALA A 27 -8.78 12.05 -8.68
CA ALA A 27 -9.38 11.21 -9.71
C ALA A 27 -8.67 9.86 -9.81
N ALA A 28 -7.33 9.83 -9.67
CA ALA A 28 -6.55 8.60 -9.67
C ALA A 28 -6.85 7.74 -8.44
N LEU A 29 -6.97 8.33 -7.26
CA LEU A 29 -7.37 7.64 -6.04
C LEU A 29 -8.77 7.01 -6.17
N ALA A 30 -9.74 7.75 -6.71
CA ALA A 30 -11.10 7.25 -6.92
C ALA A 30 -11.15 6.12 -7.95
N ASP A 31 -10.44 6.25 -9.06
CA ASP A 31 -10.35 5.25 -10.13
C ASP A 31 -9.70 3.94 -9.63
N VAL A 32 -8.59 4.04 -8.91
CA VAL A 32 -7.91 2.88 -8.31
C VAL A 32 -8.76 2.24 -7.23
N ALA A 33 -9.43 3.03 -6.38
CA ALA A 33 -10.31 2.48 -5.34
C ALA A 33 -11.46 1.66 -5.94
N ALA A 34 -12.12 2.18 -6.99
CA ALA A 34 -13.17 1.46 -7.71
C ALA A 34 -12.64 0.16 -8.35
N GLU A 35 -11.44 0.20 -8.95
CA GLU A 35 -10.81 -0.96 -9.55
C GLU A 35 -10.49 -2.04 -8.52
N ILE A 36 -9.89 -1.68 -7.37
CA ILE A 36 -9.57 -2.63 -6.29
C ILE A 36 -10.85 -3.24 -5.69
N ASP A 37 -11.88 -2.43 -5.47
CA ASP A 37 -13.17 -2.93 -4.97
C ASP A 37 -13.79 -3.93 -5.95
N ARG A 38 -13.70 -3.66 -7.27
CA ARG A 38 -14.13 -4.58 -8.32
C ARG A 38 -13.33 -5.89 -8.34
N GLN A 39 -12.00 -5.82 -8.16
CA GLN A 39 -11.15 -7.01 -8.07
C GLN A 39 -11.52 -7.88 -6.86
N PHE A 40 -11.68 -7.28 -5.68
CA PHE A 40 -12.12 -8.02 -4.49
C PHE A 40 -13.52 -8.58 -4.65
N ASP A 41 -14.44 -7.86 -5.29
CA ASP A 41 -15.80 -8.35 -5.55
C ASP A 41 -15.79 -9.64 -6.38
N GLN A 42 -14.93 -9.71 -7.38
CA GLN A 42 -14.76 -10.90 -8.24
C GLN A 42 -14.05 -12.06 -7.52
N LEU A 43 -12.94 -11.76 -6.82
CA LEU A 43 -12.12 -12.78 -6.15
C LEU A 43 -12.82 -13.38 -4.92
N LEU A 44 -13.66 -12.60 -4.25
CA LEU A 44 -14.36 -12.97 -3.03
C LEU A 44 -15.87 -13.21 -3.27
N ALA A 45 -16.23 -13.80 -4.41
CA ALA A 45 -17.61 -14.18 -4.67
C ALA A 45 -18.13 -15.11 -3.58
N ILE A 46 -19.28 -14.75 -2.94
CA ILE A 46 -19.81 -15.48 -1.78
C ILE A 46 -20.35 -16.84 -2.25
N PRO A 47 -19.82 -17.97 -1.73
CA PRO A 47 -20.30 -19.29 -2.08
C PRO A 47 -21.66 -19.58 -1.41
N ASP A 48 -22.43 -20.49 -2.02
CA ASP A 48 -23.70 -21.00 -1.44
C ASP A 48 -23.43 -22.27 -0.61
N ASP A 49 -22.58 -22.12 0.44
CA ASP A 49 -22.22 -23.21 1.35
C ASP A 49 -21.78 -22.63 2.72
N PRO A 50 -21.43 -23.46 3.75
CA PRO A 50 -21.08 -23.00 5.09
C PRO A 50 -19.89 -22.03 5.19
N ARG A 51 -19.11 -21.83 4.13
CA ARG A 51 -18.01 -20.84 4.09
C ARG A 51 -18.49 -19.40 3.84
N ALA A 52 -19.78 -19.20 3.59
CA ALA A 52 -20.33 -17.89 3.18
C ALA A 52 -19.96 -16.76 4.15
N ASP A 53 -19.98 -17.01 5.47
CA ASP A 53 -19.66 -15.97 6.47
C ASP A 53 -18.18 -15.59 6.46
N LEU A 54 -17.27 -16.51 6.20
CA LEU A 54 -15.86 -16.20 6.00
C LEU A 54 -15.66 -15.24 4.81
N TYR A 55 -16.32 -15.48 3.68
CA TYR A 55 -16.27 -14.59 2.52
C TYR A 55 -16.90 -13.22 2.81
N ARG A 56 -18.02 -13.19 3.57
CA ARG A 56 -18.64 -11.92 4.02
C ARG A 56 -17.67 -11.12 4.92
N ALA A 57 -16.96 -11.79 5.82
CA ALA A 57 -15.96 -11.17 6.69
C ALA A 57 -14.79 -10.58 5.90
N MET A 58 -14.20 -11.33 4.95
CA MET A 58 -13.16 -10.82 4.06
C MET A 58 -13.65 -9.59 3.26
N ARG A 59 -14.84 -9.66 2.67
CA ARG A 59 -15.47 -8.57 1.92
C ARG A 59 -15.74 -7.35 2.79
N HIS A 60 -16.20 -7.54 4.03
CA HIS A 60 -16.47 -6.46 4.98
C HIS A 60 -15.24 -5.57 5.19
N ALA A 61 -14.05 -6.17 5.32
CA ALA A 61 -12.79 -5.45 5.52
C ALA A 61 -12.18 -4.93 4.20
N ALA A 62 -12.30 -5.72 3.11
CA ALA A 62 -11.58 -5.45 1.87
C ALA A 62 -12.30 -4.47 0.94
N ILE A 63 -13.63 -4.37 0.96
CA ILE A 63 -14.43 -3.59 0.01
C ILE A 63 -14.99 -2.31 0.65
N GLY A 64 -14.89 -1.21 -0.08
CA GLY A 64 -15.51 0.06 0.30
C GLY A 64 -14.81 0.78 1.44
N GLY A 65 -13.48 0.76 1.49
CA GLY A 65 -12.74 1.48 2.52
C GLY A 65 -11.27 1.75 2.21
N GLY A 66 -10.74 2.80 2.86
CA GLY A 66 -9.34 3.20 2.77
C GLY A 66 -8.99 4.02 1.54
N LYS A 67 -7.87 4.76 1.62
CA LYS A 67 -7.37 5.65 0.56
C LYS A 67 -6.72 4.90 -0.60
N ARG A 68 -6.50 3.59 -0.49
CA ARG A 68 -5.87 2.76 -1.53
C ARG A 68 -4.52 3.30 -2.02
N LEU A 69 -3.73 3.89 -1.11
CA LEU A 69 -2.43 4.49 -1.47
C LEU A 69 -1.43 3.45 -2.00
N ARG A 70 -1.39 2.25 -1.37
CA ARG A 70 -0.50 1.15 -1.83
C ARG A 70 -0.87 0.67 -3.22
N PRO A 71 -2.13 0.36 -3.53
CA PRO A 71 -2.59 0.15 -4.91
C PRO A 71 -2.20 1.27 -5.87
N LEU A 72 -2.42 2.54 -5.49
CA LEU A 72 -2.10 3.68 -6.33
C LEU A 72 -0.60 3.73 -6.68
N LEU A 73 0.29 3.41 -5.73
CA LEU A 73 1.74 3.33 -5.97
C LEU A 73 2.10 2.24 -6.99
N VAL A 74 1.42 1.07 -6.92
CA VAL A 74 1.60 0.01 -7.93
C VAL A 74 1.23 0.53 -9.33
N PHE A 75 0.05 1.12 -9.47
CA PHE A 75 -0.43 1.65 -10.75
C PHE A 75 0.46 2.79 -11.27
N ALA A 76 0.81 3.76 -10.42
CA ALA A 76 1.63 4.90 -10.80
C ALA A 76 3.03 4.47 -11.26
N THR A 77 3.64 3.49 -10.57
CA THR A 77 4.95 2.97 -10.97
C THR A 77 4.86 2.10 -12.23
N ALA A 78 3.85 1.23 -12.33
CA ALA A 78 3.64 0.38 -13.50
C ALA A 78 3.41 1.21 -14.78
N ASN A 79 2.74 2.36 -14.65
CA ASN A 79 2.49 3.28 -15.75
C ASN A 79 3.78 3.89 -16.34
N LEU A 80 4.87 4.00 -15.57
CA LEU A 80 6.18 4.42 -16.09
C LEU A 80 6.74 3.49 -17.17
N PHE A 81 6.26 2.24 -17.20
CA PHE A 81 6.79 1.16 -18.03
C PHE A 81 5.73 0.57 -18.97
N ASP A 82 4.64 1.28 -19.24
CA ASP A 82 3.55 0.87 -20.13
C ASP A 82 2.98 -0.53 -19.79
N VAL A 83 2.91 -0.88 -18.50
CA VAL A 83 2.35 -2.15 -18.03
C VAL A 83 0.84 -2.16 -18.25
N ALA A 84 0.31 -3.28 -18.74
CA ALA A 84 -1.11 -3.47 -18.90
C ALA A 84 -1.86 -3.29 -17.57
N ARG A 85 -2.98 -2.54 -17.61
CA ARG A 85 -3.76 -2.17 -16.42
C ARG A 85 -4.22 -3.39 -15.62
N GLU A 86 -4.59 -4.47 -16.30
CA GLU A 86 -5.02 -5.72 -15.69
C GLU A 86 -3.93 -6.36 -14.84
N CYS A 87 -2.68 -6.34 -15.31
CA CYS A 87 -1.52 -6.84 -14.54
C CYS A 87 -1.30 -5.99 -13.28
N SER A 88 -1.35 -4.66 -13.43
CA SER A 88 -1.22 -3.70 -12.32
C SER A 88 -2.34 -3.87 -11.29
N ALA A 89 -3.60 -4.07 -11.75
CA ALA A 89 -4.75 -4.27 -10.88
C ALA A 89 -4.61 -5.51 -10.02
N ARG A 90 -4.17 -6.64 -10.59
CA ARG A 90 -3.98 -7.90 -9.86
C ARG A 90 -2.86 -7.78 -8.82
N ALA A 91 -1.70 -7.24 -9.20
CA ALA A 91 -0.60 -7.02 -8.26
C ALA A 91 -1.00 -6.03 -7.14
N ALA A 92 -1.67 -4.93 -7.47
CA ALA A 92 -2.17 -3.96 -6.52
C ALA A 92 -3.17 -4.56 -5.53
N THR A 93 -4.06 -5.45 -6.01
CA THR A 93 -5.02 -6.17 -5.16
C THR A 93 -4.31 -7.12 -4.19
N ALA A 94 -3.26 -7.81 -4.62
CA ALA A 94 -2.45 -8.67 -3.75
C ALA A 94 -1.78 -7.86 -2.62
N LEU A 95 -1.17 -6.71 -2.95
CA LEU A 95 -0.58 -5.80 -1.96
C LEU A 95 -1.64 -5.29 -0.96
N GLU A 96 -2.81 -4.91 -1.47
CA GLU A 96 -3.91 -4.46 -0.61
C GLU A 96 -4.48 -5.59 0.24
N ALA A 97 -4.55 -6.84 -0.27
CA ALA A 97 -4.97 -8.00 0.51
C ALA A 97 -4.05 -8.23 1.72
N ILE A 98 -2.73 -8.11 1.55
CA ILE A 98 -1.76 -8.13 2.65
C ILE A 98 -2.00 -6.98 3.64
N HIS A 99 -2.26 -5.78 3.16
CA HIS A 99 -2.57 -4.65 4.04
C HIS A 99 -3.89 -4.87 4.80
N VAL A 100 -4.93 -5.38 4.15
CA VAL A 100 -6.23 -5.60 4.78
C VAL A 100 -6.15 -6.70 5.84
N TYR A 101 -5.47 -7.83 5.57
CA TYR A 101 -5.31 -8.86 6.58
C TYR A 101 -4.60 -8.33 7.83
N SER A 102 -3.55 -7.51 7.66
CA SER A 102 -2.85 -6.95 8.82
C SER A 102 -3.77 -6.09 9.68
N LEU A 103 -4.64 -5.29 9.05
CA LEU A 103 -5.62 -4.49 9.78
C LEU A 103 -6.66 -5.35 10.53
N ILE A 104 -7.13 -6.47 9.92
CA ILE A 104 -8.06 -7.39 10.59
C ILE A 104 -7.41 -7.99 11.84
N HIS A 105 -6.14 -8.40 11.74
CA HIS A 105 -5.43 -8.99 12.87
C HIS A 105 -5.03 -7.95 13.92
N ASP A 106 -4.62 -6.76 13.50
CA ASP A 106 -4.32 -5.65 14.42
C ASP A 106 -5.54 -5.25 15.27
N ASP A 107 -6.75 -5.35 14.72
CA ASP A 107 -7.99 -5.01 15.43
C ASP A 107 -8.37 -6.04 16.52
N LEU A 108 -7.79 -7.25 16.54
CA LEU A 108 -8.15 -8.31 17.50
C LEU A 108 -7.88 -7.91 18.96
N PRO A 109 -8.61 -8.49 19.94
CA PRO A 109 -8.41 -8.21 21.36
C PRO A 109 -7.00 -8.50 21.89
N SER A 110 -6.25 -9.40 21.22
CA SER A 110 -4.85 -9.73 21.55
C SER A 110 -3.83 -8.74 20.96
N MET A 111 -4.29 -7.77 20.19
CA MET A 111 -3.50 -6.74 19.52
C MET A 111 -4.00 -5.36 19.97
N ASP A 112 -4.46 -4.49 19.05
CA ASP A 112 -4.93 -3.13 19.38
C ASP A 112 -6.30 -3.08 20.06
N ASN A 113 -7.08 -4.16 20.02
CA ASN A 113 -8.44 -4.28 20.56
C ASN A 113 -9.37 -3.14 20.12
N ASP A 114 -9.40 -2.87 18.82
CA ASP A 114 -10.22 -1.80 18.24
C ASP A 114 -11.63 -2.29 17.87
N ASP A 115 -12.65 -1.54 18.27
CA ASP A 115 -14.05 -1.87 17.97
C ASP A 115 -14.50 -1.35 16.61
N MET A 116 -13.85 -0.30 16.11
CA MET A 116 -14.23 0.42 14.88
C MET A 116 -13.03 0.69 13.98
N ARG A 117 -13.18 0.48 12.67
CA ARG A 117 -12.18 0.82 11.65
C ARG A 117 -12.86 1.42 10.42
N ARG A 118 -12.37 2.57 9.94
CA ARG A 118 -12.92 3.26 8.74
C ARG A 118 -14.45 3.48 8.84
N GLY A 119 -14.95 3.79 10.04
CA GLY A 119 -16.37 4.03 10.29
C GLY A 119 -17.26 2.79 10.31
N LYS A 120 -16.69 1.57 10.26
CA LYS A 120 -17.42 0.29 10.36
C LYS A 120 -16.96 -0.47 11.60
N PRO A 121 -17.80 -1.35 12.20
CA PRO A 121 -17.34 -2.31 13.20
C PRO A 121 -16.18 -3.16 12.63
N THR A 122 -15.19 -3.47 13.47
CA THR A 122 -14.10 -4.37 13.11
C THR A 122 -14.63 -5.80 12.87
N VAL A 123 -13.85 -6.63 12.17
CA VAL A 123 -14.34 -7.96 11.74
C VAL A 123 -14.71 -8.82 12.94
N HIS A 124 -13.91 -8.82 14.02
CA HIS A 124 -14.20 -9.61 15.22
C HIS A 124 -15.44 -9.11 15.99
N LYS A 125 -15.83 -7.82 15.84
CA LYS A 125 -17.07 -7.28 16.41
C LYS A 125 -18.29 -7.54 15.55
N MET A 126 -18.11 -7.55 14.21
CA MET A 126 -19.21 -7.80 13.27
C MET A 126 -19.55 -9.29 13.15
N PHE A 127 -18.55 -10.15 13.30
CA PHE A 127 -18.65 -11.61 13.23
C PHE A 127 -18.21 -12.22 14.58
N ASP A 128 -16.99 -12.74 14.65
CA ASP A 128 -16.32 -13.28 15.84
C ASP A 128 -14.80 -13.32 15.65
N GLU A 129 -14.03 -13.61 16.72
CA GLU A 129 -12.57 -13.64 16.67
C GLU A 129 -12.03 -14.75 15.76
N ALA A 130 -12.63 -15.94 15.78
CA ALA A 130 -12.19 -17.07 14.95
C ALA A 130 -12.39 -16.74 13.46
N THR A 131 -13.53 -16.13 13.10
CA THR A 131 -13.81 -15.66 11.74
C THR A 131 -12.84 -14.56 11.33
N ALA A 132 -12.48 -13.65 12.25
CA ALA A 132 -11.50 -12.57 11.96
C ALA A 132 -10.11 -13.15 11.69
N ILE A 133 -9.63 -14.09 12.51
CA ILE A 133 -8.33 -14.77 12.29
C ILE A 133 -8.33 -15.45 10.92
N LEU A 134 -9.34 -16.26 10.62
CA LEU A 134 -9.42 -16.99 9.35
C LEU A 134 -9.59 -16.06 8.14
N ALA A 135 -10.30 -14.94 8.28
CA ALA A 135 -10.44 -13.95 7.21
C ALA A 135 -9.08 -13.30 6.88
N GLY A 136 -8.29 -12.99 7.89
CA GLY A 136 -6.92 -12.49 7.70
C GLY A 136 -6.02 -13.54 7.03
N ASP A 137 -6.03 -14.78 7.51
CA ASP A 137 -5.25 -15.89 6.94
C ASP A 137 -5.60 -16.13 5.47
N CYS A 138 -6.89 -16.10 5.14
CA CYS A 138 -7.37 -16.30 3.78
C CYS A 138 -6.96 -15.14 2.85
N LEU A 139 -7.04 -13.89 3.30
CA LEU A 139 -6.57 -12.73 2.52
C LEU A 139 -5.06 -12.77 2.31
N HIS A 140 -4.30 -13.19 3.33
CA HIS A 140 -2.86 -13.41 3.21
C HIS A 140 -2.54 -14.48 2.14
N ALA A 141 -3.21 -15.64 2.19
CA ALA A 141 -3.03 -16.70 1.19
C ALA A 141 -3.46 -16.25 -0.22
N LEU A 142 -4.61 -15.54 -0.33
CA LEU A 142 -5.14 -15.01 -1.58
C LEU A 142 -4.14 -14.06 -2.27
N ALA A 143 -3.40 -13.25 -1.52
CA ALA A 143 -2.40 -12.36 -2.09
C ALA A 143 -1.36 -13.12 -2.91
N PHE A 144 -0.84 -14.22 -2.39
CA PHE A 144 0.15 -15.06 -3.10
C PHE A 144 -0.47 -15.85 -4.25
N GLU A 145 -1.71 -16.33 -4.09
CA GLU A 145 -2.47 -16.97 -5.16
C GLU A 145 -2.61 -16.02 -6.35
N VAL A 146 -3.05 -14.77 -6.12
CA VAL A 146 -3.20 -13.75 -7.16
C VAL A 146 -1.86 -13.45 -7.85
N LEU A 147 -0.76 -13.29 -7.11
CA LEU A 147 0.55 -13.00 -7.71
C LEU A 147 1.12 -14.17 -8.52
N ALA A 148 0.85 -15.42 -8.10
CA ALA A 148 1.33 -16.61 -8.77
C ALA A 148 0.53 -16.95 -10.04
N ASP A 149 -0.71 -16.47 -10.14
CA ASP A 149 -1.64 -16.74 -11.25
C ASP A 149 -1.07 -16.24 -12.59
N PRO A 150 -1.11 -17.06 -13.67
CA PRO A 150 -0.73 -16.61 -15.02
C PRO A 150 -1.44 -15.36 -15.52
N ALA A 151 -2.66 -15.06 -15.05
CA ALA A 151 -3.38 -13.84 -15.40
C ALA A 151 -2.71 -12.56 -14.84
N THR A 152 -1.87 -12.67 -13.83
CA THR A 152 -1.14 -11.52 -13.27
C THR A 152 -0.01 -11.08 -14.19
N HIS A 153 0.75 -12.03 -14.76
CA HIS A 153 1.75 -11.73 -15.77
C HIS A 153 2.10 -13.00 -16.56
N ALA A 154 2.30 -12.89 -17.88
CA ALA A 154 2.60 -14.04 -18.73
C ALA A 154 3.95 -14.71 -18.36
N ASP A 155 4.96 -13.90 -18.00
CA ASP A 155 6.30 -14.38 -17.62
C ASP A 155 6.30 -14.91 -16.17
N PRO A 156 6.60 -16.21 -15.97
CA PRO A 156 6.65 -16.81 -14.64
C PRO A 156 7.76 -16.22 -13.74
N PHE A 157 8.85 -15.70 -14.31
CA PHE A 157 9.92 -15.07 -13.54
C PHE A 157 9.46 -13.77 -12.90
N VAL A 158 8.63 -12.98 -13.59
CA VAL A 158 8.01 -11.78 -13.02
C VAL A 158 7.09 -12.16 -11.86
N ARG A 159 6.26 -13.19 -12.01
CA ARG A 159 5.37 -13.67 -10.94
C ARG A 159 6.14 -14.17 -9.71
N ILE A 160 7.23 -14.94 -9.93
CA ILE A 160 8.09 -15.42 -8.82
C ILE A 160 8.75 -14.24 -8.10
N GLU A 161 9.21 -13.23 -8.83
CA GLU A 161 9.83 -12.06 -8.24
C GLU A 161 8.83 -11.26 -7.40
N LEU A 162 7.60 -11.05 -7.90
CA LEU A 162 6.51 -10.41 -7.14
C LEU A 162 6.17 -11.17 -5.85
N VAL A 163 6.04 -12.49 -5.93
CA VAL A 163 5.78 -13.35 -4.76
C VAL A 163 6.89 -13.23 -3.73
N LEU A 164 8.16 -13.28 -4.16
CA LEU A 164 9.31 -13.20 -3.27
C LEU A 164 9.42 -11.82 -2.61
N ASP A 165 9.19 -10.75 -3.37
CA ASP A 165 9.24 -9.37 -2.87
C ASP A 165 8.16 -9.15 -1.82
N LEU A 166 6.90 -9.53 -2.12
CA LEU A 166 5.79 -9.41 -1.17
C LEU A 166 6.00 -10.27 0.08
N ALA A 167 6.51 -11.50 -0.05
CA ALA A 167 6.79 -12.37 1.09
C ALA A 167 7.83 -11.77 2.04
N ARG A 168 8.85 -11.11 1.50
CA ARG A 168 9.86 -10.39 2.29
C ARG A 168 9.27 -9.15 2.97
N ALA A 169 8.47 -8.38 2.23
CA ALA A 169 7.84 -7.16 2.74
C ALA A 169 6.79 -7.44 3.83
N ALA A 170 6.06 -8.53 3.74
CA ALA A 170 5.06 -8.92 4.74
C ALA A 170 5.64 -9.69 5.95
N GLY A 171 6.81 -10.31 5.78
CA GLY A 171 7.40 -11.27 6.71
C GLY A 171 8.16 -10.67 7.90
N PRO A 172 9.03 -11.50 8.55
CA PRO A 172 9.73 -11.12 9.79
C PRO A 172 10.76 -10.00 9.61
N ASN A 173 11.24 -9.77 8.39
CA ASN A 173 12.12 -8.64 8.07
C ASN A 173 11.37 -7.45 7.42
N GLY A 174 10.05 -7.48 7.46
CA GLY A 174 9.14 -6.48 6.95
C GLY A 174 8.02 -6.20 7.95
N MET A 175 6.78 -6.09 7.44
CA MET A 175 5.61 -5.63 8.20
C MET A 175 5.38 -6.40 9.50
N ALA A 176 5.39 -7.74 9.48
CA ALA A 176 5.17 -8.55 10.69
C ALA A 176 6.28 -8.35 11.74
N GLY A 177 7.55 -8.22 11.28
CA GLY A 177 8.67 -7.89 12.18
C GLY A 177 8.56 -6.48 12.75
N GLY A 178 8.06 -5.52 11.97
CA GLY A 178 7.75 -4.18 12.46
C GLY A 178 6.61 -4.18 13.48
N GLN A 179 5.59 -5.00 13.27
CA GLN A 179 4.46 -5.12 14.18
C GLN A 179 4.86 -5.66 15.56
N ILE A 180 5.73 -6.69 15.63
CA ILE A 180 6.22 -7.16 16.93
C ILE A 180 7.08 -6.11 17.65
N MET A 181 7.87 -5.31 16.91
CA MET A 181 8.59 -4.19 17.51
C MET A 181 7.63 -3.11 18.04
N ASP A 182 6.50 -2.88 17.36
CA ASP A 182 5.49 -1.92 17.80
C ASP A 182 4.80 -2.36 19.11
N ILE A 183 4.53 -3.65 19.28
CA ILE A 183 4.04 -4.22 20.55
C ILE A 183 5.09 -4.07 21.65
N GLU A 184 6.36 -4.36 21.37
CA GLU A 184 7.45 -4.23 22.35
C GLU A 184 7.66 -2.77 22.77
N ALA A 185 7.37 -1.80 21.89
CA ALA A 185 7.46 -0.37 22.17
C ALA A 185 6.50 0.11 23.28
N GLU A 186 5.46 -0.66 23.64
CA GLU A 186 4.56 -0.34 24.75
C GLU A 186 5.22 -0.48 26.13
N THR A 187 6.24 -1.34 26.22
CA THR A 187 6.94 -1.66 27.47
C THR A 187 8.41 -1.24 27.47
N THR A 188 8.98 -1.02 26.27
CA THR A 188 10.41 -0.71 26.08
C THR A 188 10.57 0.63 25.37
N ARG A 189 11.38 1.53 25.94
CA ARG A 189 11.71 2.80 25.28
C ARG A 189 12.71 2.60 24.16
N PHE A 190 12.35 3.04 22.97
CA PHE A 190 13.19 2.98 21.78
C PHE A 190 13.88 4.32 21.52
N ASP A 191 15.11 4.26 21.04
CA ASP A 191 15.81 5.42 20.49
C ASP A 191 15.34 5.73 19.05
N LEU A 192 15.75 6.88 18.51
CA LEU A 192 15.35 7.32 17.18
C LEU A 192 15.71 6.31 16.09
N ASN A 193 16.84 5.63 16.18
CA ASN A 193 17.25 4.64 15.18
C ASN A 193 16.32 3.42 15.20
N THR A 194 15.96 2.96 16.41
CA THR A 194 15.05 1.82 16.60
C THR A 194 13.63 2.16 16.14
N VAL A 195 13.12 3.37 16.46
CA VAL A 195 11.83 3.88 15.95
C VAL A 195 11.85 3.97 14.42
N THR A 196 12.92 4.53 13.84
CA THR A 196 13.07 4.60 12.37
C THR A 196 13.00 3.21 11.74
N ARG A 197 13.73 2.23 12.30
CA ARG A 197 13.72 0.85 11.83
C ARG A 197 12.32 0.20 11.94
N LEU A 198 11.65 0.38 13.07
CA LEU A 198 10.29 -0.10 13.29
C LEU A 198 9.37 0.41 12.18
N GLN A 199 9.39 1.71 11.93
CA GLN A 199 8.50 2.34 10.95
C GLN A 199 8.85 1.95 9.50
N GLN A 200 10.14 1.79 9.18
CA GLN A 200 10.58 1.23 7.90
C GLN A 200 10.05 -0.18 7.68
N MET A 201 9.98 -1.00 8.73
CA MET A 201 9.49 -2.37 8.66
C MET A 201 7.95 -2.41 8.66
N LYS A 202 7.28 -1.84 9.66
CA LYS A 202 5.83 -1.91 9.84
C LYS A 202 5.07 -1.27 8.66
N THR A 203 5.49 -0.09 8.25
CA THR A 203 4.82 0.72 7.24
C THR A 203 5.59 0.79 5.92
N GLY A 204 6.88 1.07 5.99
CA GLY A 204 7.74 1.34 4.83
C GLY A 204 7.92 0.12 3.91
N ALA A 205 7.95 -1.09 4.46
CA ALA A 205 8.16 -2.32 3.67
C ALA A 205 7.07 -2.53 2.61
N LEU A 206 5.79 -2.37 2.97
CA LEU A 206 4.69 -2.51 2.01
C LEU A 206 4.59 -1.32 1.04
N ILE A 207 4.99 -0.12 1.44
CA ILE A 207 5.11 1.03 0.53
C ILE A 207 6.19 0.74 -0.51
N SER A 208 7.35 0.24 -0.07
CA SER A 208 8.44 -0.15 -0.98
C SER A 208 8.03 -1.28 -1.92
N ALA A 209 7.38 -2.33 -1.40
CA ALA A 209 6.88 -3.43 -2.22
C ALA A 209 5.83 -2.96 -3.26
N SER A 210 5.03 -1.94 -2.93
CA SER A 210 4.06 -1.38 -3.88
C SER A 210 4.75 -0.70 -5.06
N VAL A 211 5.80 0.06 -4.81
CA VAL A 211 6.62 0.69 -5.86
C VAL A 211 7.42 -0.37 -6.64
N GLU A 212 8.06 -1.30 -5.94
CA GLU A 212 8.80 -2.41 -6.57
C GLU A 212 7.90 -3.27 -7.46
N ALA A 213 6.67 -3.57 -7.04
CA ALA A 213 5.74 -4.36 -7.84
C ALA A 213 5.47 -3.74 -9.21
N GLY A 214 5.26 -2.42 -9.30
CA GLY A 214 5.12 -1.73 -10.58
C GLY A 214 6.37 -1.85 -11.45
N ALA A 215 7.57 -1.73 -10.87
CA ALA A 215 8.83 -1.85 -11.58
C ALA A 215 9.12 -3.30 -12.02
N ILE A 216 8.76 -4.30 -11.19
CA ILE A 216 8.88 -5.74 -11.50
C ILE A 216 7.96 -6.09 -12.68
N LEU A 217 6.70 -5.64 -12.66
CA LEU A 217 5.77 -5.82 -13.78
C LEU A 217 6.31 -5.21 -15.07
N GLY A 218 6.96 -4.04 -14.98
CA GLY A 218 7.65 -3.39 -16.10
C GLY A 218 8.98 -4.04 -16.50
N ARG A 219 9.40 -5.12 -15.83
CA ARG A 219 10.67 -5.83 -16.06
C ARG A 219 11.91 -4.95 -15.91
N LEU A 220 11.83 -3.93 -15.06
CA LEU A 220 12.99 -3.11 -14.78
C LEU A 220 14.02 -3.94 -14.00
N PRO A 221 15.28 -4.01 -14.47
CA PRO A 221 16.32 -4.77 -13.75
C PRO A 221 16.62 -4.11 -12.38
N PRO A 222 17.15 -4.87 -11.40
CA PRO A 222 17.40 -4.37 -10.04
C PRO A 222 18.22 -3.08 -9.97
N GLU A 223 19.17 -2.90 -10.88
CA GLU A 223 20.03 -1.72 -10.98
C GLU A 223 19.24 -0.48 -11.41
N GLY A 224 18.24 -0.65 -12.26
CA GLY A 224 17.34 0.42 -12.72
C GLY A 224 16.36 0.88 -11.64
N ARG A 225 16.15 0.10 -10.59
CA ARG A 225 15.16 0.38 -9.53
C ARG A 225 15.72 1.23 -8.37
N VAL A 226 17.00 1.57 -8.38
CA VAL A 226 17.66 2.30 -7.27
C VAL A 226 16.94 3.61 -6.93
N GLY A 227 16.58 4.41 -7.93
CA GLY A 227 15.82 5.65 -7.72
C GLY A 227 14.41 5.38 -7.16
N LEU A 228 13.69 4.39 -7.67
CA LEU A 228 12.37 4.03 -7.17
C LEU A 228 12.40 3.50 -5.73
N ARG A 229 13.45 2.76 -5.36
CA ARG A 229 13.68 2.33 -3.96
C ARG A 229 13.95 3.51 -3.04
N GLY A 230 14.79 4.46 -3.47
CA GLY A 230 15.03 5.70 -2.75
C GLY A 230 13.73 6.49 -2.54
N TYR A 231 12.95 6.66 -3.61
CA TYR A 231 11.63 7.28 -3.54
C TYR A 231 10.72 6.59 -2.50
N ALA A 232 10.59 5.28 -2.57
CA ALA A 232 9.70 4.52 -1.69
C ALA A 232 10.15 4.56 -0.22
N HIS A 233 11.46 4.49 0.01
CA HIS A 233 12.06 4.58 1.34
C HIS A 233 11.73 5.93 2.01
N ASP A 234 12.01 7.03 1.31
CA ASP A 234 11.81 8.37 1.86
C ASP A 234 10.33 8.70 2.00
N LEU A 235 9.49 8.26 1.04
CA LEU A 235 8.04 8.36 1.11
C LEU A 235 7.47 7.63 2.34
N GLY A 236 7.96 6.41 2.62
CA GLY A 236 7.50 5.61 3.76
C GLY A 236 7.79 6.26 5.10
N LEU A 237 8.98 6.84 5.26
CA LEU A 237 9.35 7.60 6.47
C LEU A 237 8.55 8.91 6.58
N ALA A 238 8.42 9.67 5.50
CA ALA A 238 7.62 10.90 5.48
C ALA A 238 6.16 10.61 5.84
N PHE A 239 5.62 9.50 5.32
CA PHE A 239 4.25 9.05 5.61
C PHE A 239 4.06 8.82 7.10
N GLN A 240 4.99 8.16 7.77
CA GLN A 240 4.88 7.87 9.19
C GLN A 240 5.04 9.13 10.05
N ILE A 241 6.01 9.99 9.75
CA ILE A 241 6.16 11.27 10.48
C ILE A 241 4.89 12.13 10.34
N ALA A 242 4.29 12.16 9.15
CA ALA A 242 3.04 12.88 8.94
C ALA A 242 1.86 12.23 9.68
N ASP A 243 1.85 10.90 9.85
CA ASP A 243 0.85 10.16 10.64
C ASP A 243 0.98 10.48 12.15
N ASP A 244 2.22 10.50 12.68
CA ASP A 244 2.51 10.87 14.06
C ASP A 244 2.06 12.33 14.36
N LEU A 245 2.31 13.26 13.43
CA LEU A 245 1.86 14.65 13.55
C LEU A 245 0.33 14.75 13.53
N LEU A 246 -0.32 13.98 12.68
CA LEU A 246 -1.78 13.94 12.56
C LEU A 246 -2.43 13.33 13.81
N ASP A 247 -1.83 12.29 14.39
CA ASP A 247 -2.30 11.66 15.62
C ASP A 247 -2.23 12.63 16.81
N ALA A 248 -1.19 13.46 16.87
CA ALA A 248 -0.99 14.41 17.97
C ALA A 248 -1.83 15.70 17.85
N GLU A 249 -2.03 16.21 16.64
CA GLU A 249 -2.57 17.57 16.37
C GLU A 249 -3.92 17.53 15.65
N GLY A 250 -4.35 16.36 15.13
CA GLY A 250 -5.56 16.23 14.35
C GLY A 250 -6.85 16.40 15.16
N ASP A 251 -7.96 16.58 14.44
CA ASP A 251 -9.31 16.57 14.98
C ASP A 251 -9.92 15.17 14.81
N GLU A 252 -10.37 14.54 15.91
CA GLU A 252 -10.96 13.19 15.89
C GLU A 252 -12.20 13.11 14.96
N ALA A 253 -12.97 14.20 14.85
CA ALA A 253 -14.13 14.24 13.96
C ALA A 253 -13.73 14.16 12.48
N VAL A 254 -12.57 14.72 12.11
CA VAL A 254 -12.01 14.69 10.75
C VAL A 254 -11.26 13.38 10.50
N ALA A 255 -10.49 12.93 11.49
CA ALA A 255 -9.70 11.70 11.38
C ALA A 255 -10.55 10.41 11.32
N GLY A 256 -11.76 10.43 11.88
CA GLY A 256 -12.67 9.27 11.93
C GLY A 256 -12.16 8.10 12.78
N LYS A 257 -11.17 8.34 13.64
CA LYS A 257 -10.58 7.39 14.61
C LYS A 257 -10.21 8.14 15.90
N LYS A 258 -10.02 7.41 17.01
CA LYS A 258 -9.42 7.99 18.22
C LYS A 258 -7.98 8.41 17.93
N LEU A 259 -7.61 9.60 18.37
CA LEU A 259 -6.27 10.17 18.29
C LEU A 259 -5.53 10.02 19.62
N ARG A 260 -4.22 10.34 19.62
CA ARG A 260 -3.30 10.26 20.78
C ARG A 260 -3.16 8.86 21.38
N LYS A 261 -3.35 7.83 20.55
CA LYS A 261 -3.19 6.44 21.00
C LYS A 261 -1.75 6.15 21.41
N ASP A 262 -0.76 6.64 20.68
CA ASP A 262 0.65 6.43 20.95
C ASP A 262 1.08 7.08 22.28
N GLU A 263 0.58 8.27 22.59
CA GLU A 263 0.82 8.93 23.86
C GLU A 263 0.23 8.15 25.05
N VAL A 264 -1.01 7.65 24.89
CA VAL A 264 -1.68 6.82 25.91
C VAL A 264 -0.95 5.49 26.11
N ALA A 265 -0.45 4.88 25.04
CA ALA A 265 0.33 3.64 25.07
C ALA A 265 1.78 3.84 25.57
N GLY A 266 2.25 5.10 25.71
CA GLY A 266 3.60 5.42 26.14
C GLY A 266 4.69 5.10 25.09
N LYS A 267 4.31 4.97 23.83
CA LYS A 267 5.23 4.68 22.72
C LYS A 267 6.06 5.91 22.35
N GLU A 268 7.35 5.68 22.08
CA GLU A 268 8.18 6.72 21.47
C GLU A 268 7.87 6.81 19.97
N THR A 269 7.63 8.04 19.49
CA THR A 269 7.34 8.36 18.09
C THR A 269 8.38 9.34 17.54
N PHE A 270 8.37 9.61 16.23
CA PHE A 270 9.20 10.69 15.69
C PHE A 270 8.87 12.03 16.35
N LEU A 271 7.60 12.26 16.67
CA LEU A 271 7.16 13.50 17.29
C LEU A 271 7.69 13.64 18.72
N SER A 272 7.63 12.58 19.56
CA SER A 272 8.12 12.61 20.94
C SER A 272 9.64 12.80 21.00
N LEU A 273 10.37 12.20 20.05
CA LEU A 273 11.85 12.24 20.03
C LEU A 273 12.44 13.51 19.39
N LEU A 274 11.79 14.08 18.37
CA LEU A 274 12.30 15.24 17.62
C LEU A 274 11.63 16.55 18.03
N GLY A 275 10.42 16.49 18.54
CA GLY A 275 9.53 17.64 18.69
C GLY A 275 8.83 18.03 17.37
N PRO A 276 7.69 18.76 17.45
CA PRO A 276 6.82 18.99 16.30
C PRO A 276 7.48 19.75 15.15
N GLU A 277 8.28 20.78 15.43
CA GLU A 277 8.90 21.60 14.39
C GLU A 277 9.94 20.79 13.58
N ARG A 278 10.81 20.03 14.27
CA ARG A 278 11.81 19.19 13.59
C ARG A 278 11.17 18.02 12.86
N ALA A 279 10.10 17.44 13.39
CA ALA A 279 9.34 16.38 12.73
C ALA A 279 8.76 16.90 11.40
N ARG A 280 8.14 18.09 11.38
CA ARG A 280 7.64 18.71 10.14
C ARG A 280 8.75 19.02 9.13
N GLU A 281 9.88 19.55 9.59
CA GLU A 281 11.02 19.84 8.73
C GLU A 281 11.58 18.54 8.12
N GLN A 282 11.73 17.49 8.93
CA GLN A 282 12.18 16.18 8.48
C GLN A 282 11.22 15.57 7.45
N ALA A 283 9.91 15.64 7.68
CA ALA A 283 8.91 15.13 6.73
C ALA A 283 8.99 15.86 5.36
N ARG A 284 9.13 17.20 5.38
CA ARG A 284 9.32 17.99 4.15
C ARG A 284 10.58 17.61 3.41
N MET A 285 11.71 17.49 4.12
CA MET A 285 12.98 17.10 3.55
C MET A 285 12.90 15.71 2.88
N LEU A 286 12.25 14.74 3.54
CA LEU A 286 12.07 13.40 2.99
C LEU A 286 11.19 13.41 1.72
N VAL A 287 10.14 14.22 1.68
CA VAL A 287 9.30 14.38 0.48
C VAL A 287 10.10 14.99 -0.67
N ASP A 288 10.91 16.02 -0.41
CA ASP A 288 11.77 16.63 -1.43
C ASP A 288 12.81 15.63 -1.95
N GLN A 289 13.40 14.81 -1.07
CA GLN A 289 14.33 13.73 -1.46
C GLN A 289 13.61 12.64 -2.27
N ALA A 290 12.43 12.21 -1.86
CA ALA A 290 11.63 11.27 -2.62
C ALA A 290 11.37 11.79 -4.05
N ILE A 291 10.95 13.03 -4.20
CA ILE A 291 10.76 13.66 -5.51
C ILE A 291 12.07 13.72 -6.31
N ALA A 292 13.20 14.03 -5.66
CA ALA A 292 14.51 14.11 -6.31
C ALA A 292 14.96 12.74 -6.86
N HIS A 293 14.61 11.62 -6.21
CA HIS A 293 14.90 10.28 -6.73
C HIS A 293 14.23 9.99 -8.07
N LEU A 294 13.18 10.72 -8.43
CA LEU A 294 12.46 10.59 -9.71
C LEU A 294 13.02 11.48 -10.82
N HIS A 295 14.20 12.07 -10.66
CA HIS A 295 14.80 13.02 -11.62
C HIS A 295 15.05 12.44 -13.03
N SER A 296 15.24 11.12 -13.12
CA SER A 296 15.44 10.42 -14.39
C SER A 296 14.16 10.19 -15.19
N TYR A 297 12.99 10.41 -14.57
CA TYR A 297 11.68 10.26 -15.19
C TYR A 297 11.09 11.64 -15.53
N GLY A 298 10.41 11.74 -16.68
CA GLY A 298 9.72 12.94 -17.14
C GLY A 298 8.35 13.14 -16.47
N LYS A 299 7.37 13.60 -17.25
CA LYS A 299 5.99 13.85 -16.79
C LYS A 299 5.23 12.58 -16.44
N GLU A 300 5.64 11.45 -16.96
CA GLU A 300 5.07 10.14 -16.61
C GLU A 300 5.17 9.80 -15.11
N ALA A 301 6.11 10.43 -14.39
CA ALA A 301 6.25 10.30 -12.94
C ALA A 301 5.53 11.39 -12.12
N ASP A 302 4.76 12.30 -12.76
CA ASP A 302 4.12 13.41 -12.04
C ASP A 302 3.14 12.89 -10.98
N LEU A 303 2.42 11.80 -11.24
CA LEU A 303 1.55 11.18 -10.23
C LEU A 303 2.32 10.69 -9.00
N LEU A 304 3.51 10.10 -9.15
CA LEU A 304 4.35 9.72 -8.02
C LEU A 304 4.83 10.96 -7.23
N ARG A 305 5.15 12.06 -7.91
CA ARG A 305 5.49 13.33 -7.26
C ARG A 305 4.33 13.92 -6.49
N ASP A 306 3.12 13.84 -7.04
CA ASP A 306 1.91 14.32 -6.39
C ASP A 306 1.52 13.46 -5.18
N ILE A 307 1.71 12.14 -5.26
CA ILE A 307 1.56 11.23 -4.11
C ILE A 307 2.52 11.64 -2.97
N ALA A 308 3.78 11.97 -3.29
CA ALA A 308 4.73 12.39 -2.26
C ALA A 308 4.31 13.70 -1.58
N ARG A 309 3.84 14.70 -2.34
CA ARG A 309 3.33 15.96 -1.79
C ARG A 309 2.09 15.75 -0.92
N PHE A 310 1.18 14.92 -1.39
CA PHE A 310 -0.07 14.60 -0.67
C PHE A 310 0.17 14.03 0.73
N VAL A 311 1.28 13.33 0.96
CA VAL A 311 1.62 12.81 2.29
C VAL A 311 1.73 13.92 3.33
N LEU A 312 2.19 15.12 2.95
CA LEU A 312 2.31 16.28 3.86
C LEU A 312 0.98 17.06 4.01
N GLU A 313 0.09 16.99 3.03
CA GLU A 313 -1.11 17.83 2.92
C GLU A 313 -2.38 17.12 3.45
N ARG A 314 -2.27 15.83 3.78
CA ARG A 314 -3.44 15.04 4.20
C ARG A 314 -3.93 15.46 5.61
N ASP A 315 -5.23 15.61 5.73
CA ASP A 315 -5.92 15.94 6.99
C ASP A 315 -6.41 14.69 7.76
N ARG A 316 -6.23 13.48 7.22
CA ARG A 316 -6.72 12.20 7.77
C ARG A 316 -6.01 10.99 7.16
#